data_1df5d129e126ec80ca4cd8845ab8c9b8
#
_entry.id   1df5d129e126ec80ca4cd8845ab8c9b8
#
_cell.length_a   1.000
_cell.length_b   1.000
_cell.length_c   1.000
_cell.angle_alpha   90.00
_cell.angle_beta   90.00
_cell.angle_gamma   90.00
#
_symmetry.space_group_name_H-M   'P 1'
#
loop_
_entity.id
_entity.type
_entity.pdbx_description
1 polymer ?
#
loop_
_entity_poly.entity_id
_entity_poly.type
_entity_poly.pdbx_seq_one_letter_code
_entity_poly.pdbx_strand_id
1 'polypeptide(L)'
;MAEADGGMPIDSPTYVAPNDQDLLLTDVTDAELFGNVGELLGVLYLSESPQLLQADAVKGIVFGENKRLMVNLMCKRKVASNWVNIIFLVDTGSPHTYLSPNAIDKLSGGTTDHICNALLHSESICIECHLSPQDKHFKDVNVLGMGAMSKLGFSDLRIDFDSNEFVMLKR
;
A
#
# COMPACT_ATOMS: atom_id res chain seq x y z
N MET A 1 -42.04 -0.76 14.66
CA MET A 1 -41.12 0.00 13.77
C MET A 1 -39.82 -0.79 13.73
N ALA A 2 -39.58 -1.52 12.65
CA ALA A 2 -38.34 -2.24 12.43
C ALA A 2 -37.41 -1.31 11.66
N GLU A 3 -36.28 -0.96 12.24
CA GLU A 3 -35.20 -0.26 11.53
C GLU A 3 -34.64 -1.18 10.48
N ALA A 4 -34.73 -0.76 9.24
CA ALA A 4 -34.10 -1.47 8.12
C ALA A 4 -32.59 -1.29 8.26
N ASP A 5 -31.90 -2.38 8.49
CA ASP A 5 -30.46 -2.50 8.38
C ASP A 5 -30.06 -2.15 6.93
N GLY A 6 -29.52 -0.95 6.75
CA GLY A 6 -29.14 -0.39 5.45
C GLY A 6 -27.76 -0.90 4.99
N GLY A 7 -27.50 -2.19 5.08
CA GLY A 7 -26.36 -2.81 4.46
C GLY A 7 -26.41 -2.61 2.95
N MET A 8 -25.43 -1.92 2.37
CA MET A 8 -25.29 -1.82 0.92
C MET A 8 -25.21 -3.23 0.33
N PRO A 9 -25.98 -3.54 -0.71
CA PRO A 9 -25.91 -4.84 -1.35
C PRO A 9 -24.49 -5.06 -1.88
N ILE A 10 -23.90 -6.21 -1.53
CA ILE A 10 -22.58 -6.64 -1.99
C ILE A 10 -22.52 -6.76 -3.53
N ASP A 11 -23.67 -6.85 -4.19
CA ASP A 11 -23.84 -6.94 -5.65
C ASP A 11 -24.20 -5.59 -6.30
N SER A 12 -23.67 -4.47 -5.80
CA SER A 12 -23.83 -3.20 -6.50
C SER A 12 -23.17 -3.28 -7.88
N PRO A 13 -23.83 -2.87 -8.98
CA PRO A 13 -23.24 -2.88 -10.33
C PRO A 13 -22.03 -1.95 -10.46
N THR A 14 -21.76 -1.14 -9.44
CA THR A 14 -20.59 -0.24 -9.35
C THR A 14 -19.44 -0.82 -8.53
N TYR A 15 -19.62 -1.98 -7.89
CA TYR A 15 -18.54 -2.65 -7.16
C TYR A 15 -17.64 -3.39 -8.14
N VAL A 16 -16.34 -3.10 -8.05
CA VAL A 16 -15.30 -3.82 -8.81
C VAL A 16 -14.51 -4.66 -7.82
N ALA A 17 -14.53 -5.98 -8.02
CA ALA A 17 -13.80 -6.92 -7.17
C ALA A 17 -12.28 -6.65 -7.25
N PRO A 18 -11.51 -6.96 -6.19
CA PRO A 18 -10.06 -6.70 -6.17
C PRO A 18 -9.31 -7.27 -7.38
N ASN A 19 -9.66 -8.46 -7.84
CA ASN A 19 -9.02 -9.12 -8.99
C ASN A 19 -9.38 -8.49 -10.35
N ASP A 20 -10.42 -7.68 -10.41
CA ASP A 20 -10.89 -7.04 -11.64
C ASP A 20 -10.36 -5.60 -11.79
N GLN A 21 -9.69 -5.07 -10.76
CA GLN A 21 -9.07 -3.75 -10.80
C GLN A 21 -7.77 -3.78 -11.61
N ASP A 22 -7.43 -2.66 -12.25
CA ASP A 22 -6.17 -2.48 -12.96
C ASP A 22 -5.70 -1.02 -12.93
N LEU A 23 -4.40 -0.81 -13.07
CA LEU A 23 -3.78 0.48 -13.35
C LEU A 23 -3.52 0.61 -14.86
N LEU A 24 -3.64 1.84 -15.37
CA LEU A 24 -3.55 2.09 -16.82
C LEU A 24 -2.14 1.91 -17.41
N LEU A 25 -1.08 1.97 -16.57
CA LEU A 25 0.32 1.98 -17.04
C LEU A 25 1.19 1.05 -16.19
N THR A 26 2.07 0.30 -16.86
CA THR A 26 3.17 -0.44 -16.24
C THR A 26 4.42 0.42 -16.25
N ASP A 27 4.54 1.35 -15.32
CA ASP A 27 5.66 2.30 -15.22
C ASP A 27 6.44 2.18 -13.90
N VAL A 28 6.01 1.30 -13.01
CA VAL A 28 6.73 0.92 -11.79
C VAL A 28 6.85 -0.60 -11.77
N THR A 29 8.05 -1.11 -11.62
CA THR A 29 8.36 -2.53 -11.55
C THR A 29 9.18 -2.85 -10.31
N ASP A 30 9.41 -4.12 -10.02
CA ASP A 30 10.32 -4.53 -8.95
C ASP A 30 11.70 -3.87 -9.07
N ALA A 31 12.21 -3.71 -10.30
CA ALA A 31 13.52 -3.10 -10.53
C ALA A 31 13.58 -1.65 -10.03
N GLU A 32 12.52 -0.86 -10.24
CA GLU A 32 12.43 0.49 -9.70
C GLU A 32 12.30 0.49 -8.18
N LEU A 33 11.53 -0.44 -7.60
CA LEU A 33 11.37 -0.52 -6.13
C LEU A 33 12.68 -0.86 -5.41
N PHE A 34 13.47 -1.81 -5.97
CA PHE A 34 14.79 -2.15 -5.42
C PHE A 34 15.88 -1.14 -5.78
N GLY A 35 15.71 -0.36 -6.83
CA GLY A 35 16.65 0.65 -7.33
C GLY A 35 16.22 2.08 -7.03
N ASN A 36 15.92 2.83 -8.07
CA ASN A 36 15.72 4.27 -8.04
C ASN A 36 14.71 4.77 -6.99
N VAL A 37 13.57 4.10 -6.85
CA VAL A 37 12.54 4.50 -5.89
C VAL A 37 13.04 4.30 -4.47
N GLY A 38 13.68 3.15 -4.19
CA GLY A 38 14.28 2.87 -2.89
C GLY A 38 15.37 3.89 -2.53
N GLU A 39 16.26 4.22 -3.46
CA GLU A 39 17.30 5.22 -3.28
C GLU A 39 16.75 6.61 -2.97
N LEU A 40 15.76 7.07 -3.75
CA LEU A 40 15.11 8.37 -3.55
C LEU A 40 14.35 8.46 -2.22
N LEU A 41 13.76 7.37 -1.76
CA LEU A 41 13.12 7.29 -0.45
C LEU A 41 14.12 7.08 0.71
N GLY A 42 15.39 6.78 0.40
CA GLY A 42 16.40 6.45 1.40
C GLY A 42 16.15 5.14 2.13
N VAL A 43 15.51 4.17 1.46
CA VAL A 43 15.07 2.90 2.04
C VAL A 43 15.51 1.72 1.18
N LEU A 44 16.02 0.68 1.82
CA LEU A 44 16.21 -0.60 1.16
C LEU A 44 14.86 -1.37 1.16
N TYR A 45 14.25 -1.51 -0.01
CA TYR A 45 12.98 -2.21 -0.18
C TYR A 45 13.06 -3.66 0.34
N LEU A 46 12.05 -4.10 1.07
CA LEU A 46 11.94 -5.40 1.75
C LEU A 46 13.00 -5.65 2.85
N SER A 47 13.75 -4.64 3.26
CA SER A 47 14.62 -4.75 4.43
C SER A 47 13.84 -4.82 5.73
N GLU A 48 14.43 -5.42 6.75
CA GLU A 48 13.81 -5.59 8.06
C GLU A 48 14.34 -4.57 9.08
N SER A 49 13.45 -4.21 10.00
CA SER A 49 13.76 -3.39 11.17
C SER A 49 13.09 -3.97 12.42
N PRO A 50 13.78 -4.02 13.57
CA PRO A 50 13.16 -4.48 14.81
C PRO A 50 12.15 -3.48 15.39
N GLN A 51 12.18 -2.24 14.94
CA GLN A 51 11.36 -1.15 15.48
C GLN A 51 10.54 -0.47 14.38
N LEU A 52 9.29 -0.12 14.72
CA LEU A 52 8.46 0.75 13.89
C LEU A 52 8.88 2.20 14.09
N LEU A 53 9.19 2.88 13.00
CA LEU A 53 9.34 4.33 12.99
C LEU A 53 7.95 4.96 12.83
N GLN A 54 7.27 5.19 13.95
CA GLN A 54 5.97 5.87 13.94
C GLN A 54 6.15 7.37 13.73
N ALA A 55 5.32 7.91 12.84
CA ALA A 55 5.21 9.35 12.62
C ALA A 55 3.77 9.73 12.26
N ASP A 56 3.34 10.91 12.70
CA ASP A 56 2.05 11.48 12.30
C ASP A 56 2.08 12.04 10.87
N ALA A 57 3.27 12.21 10.33
CA ALA A 57 3.53 12.62 8.96
C ALA A 57 4.46 11.62 8.28
N VAL A 58 4.04 11.12 7.13
CA VAL A 58 4.87 10.25 6.30
C VAL A 58 5.19 10.95 5.00
N LYS A 59 6.49 11.08 4.71
CA LYS A 59 6.98 11.68 3.47
C LYS A 59 7.09 10.63 2.38
N GLY A 60 6.75 11.01 1.16
CA GLY A 60 6.94 10.24 -0.05
C GLY A 60 7.51 11.09 -1.19
N ILE A 61 7.71 10.48 -2.32
CA ILE A 61 8.25 11.11 -3.53
C ILE A 61 7.23 11.06 -4.67
N VAL A 62 7.31 12.06 -5.55
CA VAL A 62 6.60 12.06 -6.84
C VAL A 62 7.56 11.50 -7.89
N PHE A 63 7.34 10.26 -8.28
CA PHE A 63 8.27 9.49 -9.11
C PHE A 63 7.85 9.46 -10.59
N GLY A 64 8.85 9.63 -11.46
CA GLY A 64 8.74 9.45 -12.89
C GLY A 64 7.89 10.51 -13.62
N GLU A 65 7.79 10.36 -14.94
CA GLU A 65 7.04 11.27 -15.81
C GLU A 65 5.53 11.21 -15.53
N ASN A 66 5.03 10.04 -15.13
CA ASN A 66 3.62 9.82 -14.82
C ASN A 66 3.23 10.26 -13.40
N LYS A 67 4.16 10.90 -12.66
CA LYS A 67 3.92 11.51 -11.35
C LYS A 67 3.33 10.53 -10.32
N ARG A 68 3.93 9.34 -10.23
CA ARG A 68 3.51 8.32 -9.26
C ARG A 68 3.89 8.72 -7.84
N LEU A 69 2.94 8.65 -6.92
CA LEU A 69 3.17 8.93 -5.50
C LEU A 69 3.69 7.66 -4.82
N MET A 70 4.99 7.64 -4.51
CA MET A 70 5.64 6.48 -3.91
C MET A 70 6.00 6.78 -2.45
N VAL A 71 5.67 5.86 -1.55
CA VAL A 71 5.90 6.02 -0.11
C VAL A 71 6.37 4.71 0.53
N ASN A 72 7.28 4.78 1.50
CA ASN A 72 7.62 3.64 2.33
C ASN A 72 6.73 3.59 3.56
N LEU A 73 6.07 2.45 3.78
CA LEU A 73 5.39 2.13 5.03
C LEU A 73 5.93 0.81 5.56
N MET A 74 6.06 0.73 6.88
CA MET A 74 6.54 -0.49 7.53
C MET A 74 5.37 -1.43 7.76
N CYS A 75 5.54 -2.70 7.37
CA CYS A 75 4.53 -3.74 7.48
C CYS A 75 5.06 -4.91 8.31
N LYS A 76 4.15 -5.57 9.04
CA LYS A 76 4.49 -6.75 9.83
C LYS A 76 3.30 -7.69 9.92
N ARG A 77 3.51 -9.01 9.81
CA ARG A 77 2.48 -9.96 10.28
C ARG A 77 2.39 -9.89 11.80
N LYS A 78 1.20 -10.06 12.35
CA LYS A 78 0.94 -9.96 13.80
C LYS A 78 1.84 -10.85 14.66
N VAL A 79 2.25 -12.00 14.12
CA VAL A 79 3.12 -12.98 14.79
C VAL A 79 4.61 -12.80 14.51
N ALA A 80 4.98 -11.90 13.59
CA ALA A 80 6.38 -11.65 13.24
C ALA A 80 7.06 -10.73 14.27
N SER A 81 8.37 -10.87 14.43
CA SER A 81 9.18 -10.00 15.31
C SER A 81 9.57 -8.70 14.65
N ASN A 82 9.91 -8.74 13.34
CA ASN A 82 10.47 -7.61 12.62
C ASN A 82 9.43 -6.95 11.71
N TRP A 83 9.60 -5.65 11.52
CA TRP A 83 8.93 -4.84 10.51
C TRP A 83 9.67 -4.94 9.19
N VAL A 84 8.94 -4.90 8.09
CA VAL A 84 9.48 -4.92 6.72
C VAL A 84 9.16 -3.59 6.05
N ASN A 85 10.17 -2.97 5.44
CA ASN A 85 10.01 -1.78 4.63
C ASN A 85 9.35 -2.13 3.29
N ILE A 86 8.13 -1.66 3.08
CA ILE A 86 7.37 -1.88 1.84
C ILE A 86 7.08 -0.54 1.18
N ILE A 87 7.50 -0.41 -0.07
CA ILE A 87 7.25 0.77 -0.88
C ILE A 87 5.93 0.61 -1.60
N PHE A 88 5.02 1.55 -1.37
CA PHE A 88 3.68 1.58 -1.95
C PHE A 88 3.53 2.68 -2.97
N LEU A 89 2.78 2.39 -4.02
CA LEU A 89 2.11 3.38 -4.85
C LEU A 89 0.84 3.82 -4.12
N VAL A 90 0.71 5.12 -3.85
CA VAL A 90 -0.53 5.69 -3.29
C VAL A 90 -1.56 5.85 -4.39
N ASP A 91 -2.67 5.14 -4.29
CA ASP A 91 -3.75 5.17 -5.27
C ASP A 91 -5.08 5.54 -4.60
N THR A 92 -5.47 6.81 -4.75
CA THR A 92 -6.73 7.32 -4.22
C THR A 92 -7.96 6.81 -4.99
N GLY A 93 -7.77 6.20 -6.16
CA GLY A 93 -8.81 5.57 -6.95
C GLY A 93 -9.10 4.13 -6.54
N SER A 94 -8.16 3.48 -5.82
CA SER A 94 -8.34 2.11 -5.36
C SER A 94 -8.95 2.06 -3.95
N PRO A 95 -10.05 1.32 -3.73
CA PRO A 95 -10.55 1.07 -2.37
C PRO A 95 -9.70 0.05 -1.61
N HIS A 96 -9.01 -0.85 -2.34
CA HIS A 96 -8.24 -1.97 -1.79
C HIS A 96 -6.75 -1.68 -1.74
N THR A 97 -6.06 -2.38 -0.85
CA THR A 97 -4.59 -2.38 -0.73
C THR A 97 -4.05 -3.69 -1.27
N TYR A 98 -2.99 -3.60 -2.07
CA TYR A 98 -2.37 -4.76 -2.70
C TYR A 98 -0.90 -4.86 -2.32
N LEU A 99 -0.41 -6.10 -2.29
CA LEU A 99 1.01 -6.42 -2.13
C LEU A 99 1.49 -7.23 -3.32
N SER A 100 2.68 -6.92 -3.79
CA SER A 100 3.36 -7.71 -4.81
C SER A 100 3.69 -9.12 -4.28
N PRO A 101 3.94 -10.10 -5.16
CA PRO A 101 4.35 -11.44 -4.73
C PRO A 101 5.57 -11.41 -3.82
N ASN A 102 6.57 -10.59 -4.13
CA ASN A 102 7.78 -10.47 -3.31
C ASN A 102 7.49 -9.91 -1.91
N ALA A 103 6.58 -8.94 -1.80
CA ALA A 103 6.18 -8.40 -0.50
C ALA A 103 5.39 -9.40 0.33
N ILE A 104 4.47 -10.16 -0.28
CA ILE A 104 3.73 -11.24 0.40
C ILE A 104 4.69 -12.34 0.84
N ASP A 105 5.57 -12.81 -0.02
CA ASP A 105 6.56 -13.83 0.30
C ASP A 105 7.44 -13.41 1.48
N LYS A 106 7.92 -12.17 1.47
CA LYS A 106 8.72 -11.59 2.56
C LYS A 106 7.95 -11.53 3.88
N LEU A 107 6.68 -11.15 3.86
CA LEU A 107 5.85 -11.07 5.06
C LEU A 107 5.39 -12.45 5.56
N SER A 108 5.15 -13.40 4.67
CA SER A 108 4.58 -14.71 4.99
C SER A 108 5.63 -15.79 5.29
N GLY A 109 6.90 -15.50 4.97
CA GLY A 109 7.97 -16.51 5.10
C GLY A 109 7.86 -17.65 4.09
N GLY A 110 7.35 -17.37 2.87
CA GLY A 110 7.31 -18.32 1.76
C GLY A 110 5.97 -19.04 1.56
N THR A 111 4.88 -18.55 2.16
CA THR A 111 3.53 -19.05 1.86
C THR A 111 2.86 -18.18 0.80
N THR A 112 2.32 -18.79 -0.26
CA THR A 112 1.59 -18.10 -1.33
C THR A 112 0.16 -17.83 -0.92
N ASP A 113 -0.05 -16.89 -0.03
CA ASP A 113 -1.39 -16.45 0.37
C ASP A 113 -1.90 -15.38 -0.62
N HIS A 114 -3.14 -15.51 -1.09
CA HIS A 114 -3.79 -14.47 -1.92
C HIS A 114 -4.25 -13.26 -1.12
N ILE A 115 -4.36 -13.40 0.20
CA ILE A 115 -4.74 -12.35 1.13
C ILE A 115 -3.78 -12.41 2.32
N CYS A 116 -3.20 -11.26 2.65
CA CYS A 116 -2.32 -11.09 3.80
C CYS A 116 -2.89 -10.03 4.73
N ASN A 117 -3.14 -10.43 5.99
CA ASN A 117 -3.48 -9.48 7.04
C ASN A 117 -2.20 -8.98 7.71
N ALA A 118 -1.86 -7.71 7.51
CA ALA A 118 -0.65 -7.10 8.02
C ALA A 118 -0.94 -5.90 8.91
N LEU A 119 -0.16 -5.74 9.98
CA LEU A 119 -0.03 -4.47 10.67
C LEU A 119 0.68 -3.51 9.72
N LEU A 120 0.06 -2.38 9.41
CA LEU A 120 0.57 -1.43 8.44
C LEU A 120 0.86 -0.10 9.13
N HIS A 121 2.14 0.21 9.27
CA HIS A 121 2.65 1.46 9.86
C HIS A 121 2.00 1.84 11.20
N SER A 122 1.57 0.81 11.96
CA SER A 122 0.88 0.92 13.24
C SER A 122 0.97 -0.40 14.00
N GLU A 123 1.20 -0.34 15.31
CA GLU A 123 1.21 -1.53 16.18
C GLU A 123 -0.18 -2.16 16.38
N SER A 124 -1.25 -1.45 16.05
CA SER A 124 -2.62 -1.86 16.35
C SER A 124 -3.54 -1.97 15.14
N ILE A 125 -3.19 -1.35 14.01
CA ILE A 125 -4.06 -1.29 12.83
C ILE A 125 -3.66 -2.38 11.85
N CYS A 126 -4.56 -3.35 11.70
CA CYS A 126 -4.41 -4.46 10.77
C CYS A 126 -5.17 -4.15 9.48
N ILE A 127 -4.48 -4.29 8.36
CA ILE A 127 -5.03 -4.07 7.01
C ILE A 127 -5.06 -5.40 6.28
N GLU A 128 -6.19 -5.69 5.66
CA GLU A 128 -6.30 -6.75 4.68
C GLU A 128 -5.66 -6.29 3.37
N CYS A 129 -4.64 -7.01 2.93
CA CYS A 129 -3.92 -6.75 1.70
C CYS A 129 -4.13 -7.92 0.75
N HIS A 130 -4.49 -7.62 -0.49
CA HIS A 130 -4.68 -8.60 -1.54
C HIS A 130 -3.38 -8.82 -2.32
N LEU A 131 -3.18 -9.99 -2.89
CA LEU A 131 -2.11 -10.21 -3.85
C LEU A 131 -2.39 -9.37 -5.10
N SER A 132 -1.39 -8.61 -5.56
CA SER A 132 -1.47 -7.90 -6.85
C SER A 132 -1.74 -8.90 -7.98
N PRO A 133 -2.83 -8.75 -8.75
CA PRO A 133 -3.19 -9.69 -9.78
C PRO A 133 -2.11 -9.78 -10.86
N GLN A 134 -1.69 -11.01 -11.20
CA GLN A 134 -0.52 -11.24 -12.05
C GLN A 134 -0.76 -10.98 -13.54
N ASP A 135 -2.02 -10.86 -13.94
CA ASP A 135 -2.47 -10.52 -15.30
C ASP A 135 -2.73 -9.01 -15.48
N LYS A 136 -2.47 -8.19 -14.45
CA LYS A 136 -2.68 -6.74 -14.45
C LYS A 136 -1.37 -5.96 -14.57
N HIS A 137 -1.50 -4.67 -14.90
CA HIS A 137 -0.35 -3.78 -15.09
C HIS A 137 0.43 -3.46 -13.81
N PHE A 138 -0.16 -3.66 -12.64
CA PHE A 138 0.49 -3.42 -11.35
C PHE A 138 0.93 -4.71 -10.61
N LYS A 139 1.13 -5.81 -11.33
CA LYS A 139 1.48 -7.12 -10.76
C LYS A 139 2.68 -7.11 -9.81
N ASP A 140 3.66 -6.24 -10.05
CA ASP A 140 4.88 -6.13 -9.27
C ASP A 140 4.86 -4.96 -8.27
N VAL A 141 3.72 -4.26 -8.14
CA VAL A 141 3.59 -3.04 -7.34
C VAL A 141 2.74 -3.29 -6.10
N ASN A 142 3.16 -2.69 -4.99
CA ASN A 142 2.31 -2.61 -3.81
C ASN A 142 1.46 -1.35 -3.92
N VAL A 143 0.16 -1.48 -3.77
CA VAL A 143 -0.80 -0.36 -3.89
C VAL A 143 -1.40 -0.05 -2.53
N LEU A 144 -1.27 1.20 -2.09
CA LEU A 144 -1.94 1.72 -0.90
C LEU A 144 -3.27 2.35 -1.29
N GLY A 145 -4.36 1.64 -1.03
CA GLY A 145 -5.70 2.11 -1.36
C GLY A 145 -6.35 2.95 -0.26
N MET A 146 -7.46 3.60 -0.62
CA MET A 146 -8.21 4.52 0.25
C MET A 146 -8.72 3.86 1.53
N GLY A 147 -9.09 2.58 1.48
CA GLY A 147 -9.54 1.85 2.67
C GLY A 147 -8.46 1.76 3.75
N ALA A 148 -7.21 1.50 3.37
CA ALA A 148 -6.08 1.51 4.29
C ALA A 148 -5.75 2.92 4.78
N MET A 149 -5.70 3.90 3.87
CA MET A 149 -5.43 5.30 4.24
C MET A 149 -6.42 5.81 5.28
N SER A 150 -7.71 5.53 5.10
CA SER A 150 -8.77 5.88 6.05
C SER A 150 -8.56 5.22 7.42
N LYS A 151 -8.32 3.90 7.47
CA LYS A 151 -8.08 3.17 8.72
C LYS A 151 -6.83 3.66 9.46
N LEU A 152 -5.78 4.04 8.72
CA LEU A 152 -4.53 4.56 9.26
C LEU A 152 -4.63 6.03 9.72
N GLY A 153 -5.74 6.70 9.42
CA GLY A 153 -5.98 8.09 9.79
C GLY A 153 -5.30 9.11 8.87
N PHE A 154 -4.78 8.69 7.72
CA PHE A 154 -4.25 9.62 6.72
C PHE A 154 -5.39 10.38 6.05
N SER A 155 -5.57 11.63 6.42
CA SER A 155 -6.68 12.48 5.98
C SER A 155 -6.26 13.70 5.18
N ASP A 156 -4.96 13.99 5.12
CA ASP A 156 -4.42 15.12 4.39
C ASP A 156 -3.23 14.62 3.52
N LEU A 157 -3.30 14.92 2.23
CA LEU A 157 -2.27 14.60 1.24
C LEU A 157 -1.82 15.91 0.60
N ARG A 158 -0.57 16.29 0.82
CA ARG A 158 0.03 17.51 0.27
C ARG A 158 1.12 17.14 -0.70
N ILE A 159 0.97 17.57 -1.94
CA ILE A 159 1.90 17.28 -3.04
C ILE A 159 2.60 18.57 -3.44
N ASP A 160 3.92 18.51 -3.51
CA ASP A 160 4.79 19.55 -4.05
C ASP A 160 5.48 19.01 -5.30
N PHE A 161 5.02 19.44 -6.46
CA PHE A 161 5.60 19.03 -7.75
C PHE A 161 6.93 19.69 -8.06
N ASP A 162 7.26 20.81 -7.40
CA ASP A 162 8.53 21.51 -7.63
C ASP A 162 9.69 20.75 -6.95
N SER A 163 9.47 20.24 -5.74
CA SER A 163 10.43 19.39 -5.03
C SER A 163 10.31 17.91 -5.37
N ASN A 164 9.29 17.48 -6.12
CA ASN A 164 8.91 16.08 -6.34
C ASN A 164 8.73 15.30 -5.02
N GLU A 165 8.13 15.93 -4.03
CA GLU A 165 7.82 15.31 -2.73
C GLU A 165 6.32 15.40 -2.41
N PHE A 166 5.87 14.54 -1.53
CA PHE A 166 4.55 14.68 -0.90
C PHE A 166 4.58 14.25 0.56
N VAL A 167 3.56 14.65 1.29
CA VAL A 167 3.39 14.27 2.70
C VAL A 167 1.97 13.78 2.93
N MET A 168 1.82 12.65 3.59
CA MET A 168 0.57 12.17 4.16
C MET A 168 0.55 12.50 5.66
N LEU A 169 -0.51 13.14 6.12
CA LEU A 169 -0.68 13.55 7.50
C LEU A 169 -1.85 12.79 8.16
N LYS A 170 -1.62 12.32 9.38
CA LYS A 170 -2.68 11.80 10.26
C LYS A 170 -3.37 12.95 11.00
N ARG A 171 -4.65 12.79 11.25
CA ARG A 171 -5.43 13.64 12.15
C ARG A 171 -5.87 12.88 13.37
#